data_218e3bad6945f39bdf6b0ec132a93ab3
#
_entry.id   218e3bad6945f39bdf6b0ec132a93ab3
#
_cell.length_a   1.000
_cell.length_b   1.000
_cell.length_c   1.000
_cell.angle_alpha   90.00
_cell.angle_beta   90.00
_cell.angle_gamma   90.00
#
_symmetry.space_group_name_H-M   'P 1'
#
loop_
_entity.id
_entity.type
_entity.pdbx_description
1 polymer ?
#
loop_
_entity_poly.entity_id
_entity_poly.type
_entity_poly.pdbx_seq_one_letter_code
_entity_poly.pdbx_strand_id
1 'polypeptide(L)'
;MDHKPSLDRIDLKILEVLQRDGRLPFQRLSEQVNLTPRPCLERVRRLEKAGIIKGYSAIVELPRSTPPLVILAQVTLADHLVSQQAFIAEIQRTPQVQDGWMVSGTVDFLLRIGCQHIDEYRQLADAWLASTAFRIEKILTTTELQQIKRDGMAQP
;
A
#
# COMPACT_ATOMS: atom_id res chain seq x y z
N MET A 1 17.83 -18.07 -8.00
CA MET A 1 18.24 -16.80 -8.61
C MET A 1 17.14 -16.39 -9.58
N ASP A 2 16.25 -15.52 -9.14
CA ASP A 2 15.16 -15.01 -9.98
C ASP A 2 15.75 -14.08 -11.03
N HIS A 3 15.86 -14.59 -12.24
CA HIS A 3 16.28 -13.79 -13.40
C HIS A 3 15.08 -12.91 -13.81
N LYS A 4 14.92 -11.75 -13.15
CA LYS A 4 13.97 -10.75 -13.65
C LYS A 4 14.37 -10.39 -15.07
N PRO A 5 13.45 -10.49 -16.04
CA PRO A 5 13.76 -10.18 -17.44
C PRO A 5 14.23 -8.71 -17.52
N SER A 6 15.24 -8.46 -18.34
CA SER A 6 15.67 -7.09 -18.64
C SER A 6 14.52 -6.36 -19.34
N LEU A 7 14.13 -5.21 -18.78
CA LEU A 7 13.09 -4.35 -19.35
C LEU A 7 13.71 -3.46 -20.42
N ASP A 8 13.14 -3.46 -21.62
CA ASP A 8 13.50 -2.52 -22.65
C ASP A 8 12.70 -1.19 -22.51
N ARG A 9 13.06 -0.19 -23.32
CA ARG A 9 12.41 1.13 -23.32
C ARG A 9 10.89 1.05 -23.58
N ILE A 10 10.47 0.10 -24.40
CA ILE A 10 9.05 -0.09 -24.75
C ILE A 10 8.32 -0.71 -23.57
N ASP A 11 8.92 -1.68 -22.88
CA ASP A 11 8.35 -2.28 -21.68
C ASP A 11 8.14 -1.23 -20.58
N LEU A 12 9.12 -0.36 -20.35
CA LEU A 12 8.99 0.74 -19.38
C LEU A 12 7.83 1.68 -19.75
N LYS A 13 7.67 1.99 -21.05
CA LYS A 13 6.58 2.84 -21.52
C LYS A 13 5.20 2.17 -21.35
N ILE A 14 5.12 0.86 -21.60
CA ILE A 14 3.90 0.07 -21.35
C ILE A 14 3.52 0.17 -19.86
N LEU A 15 4.49 -0.05 -18.98
CA LEU A 15 4.26 0.02 -17.53
C LEU A 15 3.80 1.42 -17.09
N GLU A 16 4.44 2.48 -17.61
CA GLU A 16 4.03 3.87 -17.31
C GLU A 16 2.59 4.15 -17.70
N VAL A 17 2.15 3.71 -18.89
CA VAL A 17 0.78 3.90 -19.34
C VAL A 17 -0.20 3.10 -18.49
N LEU A 18 0.09 1.83 -18.21
CA LEU A 18 -0.78 0.95 -17.42
C LEU A 18 -0.84 1.35 -15.94
N GLN A 19 0.17 2.03 -15.40
CA GLN A 19 0.10 2.62 -14.06
C GLN A 19 -0.91 3.76 -13.97
N ARG A 20 -1.15 4.48 -15.07
CA ARG A 20 -2.14 5.57 -15.14
C ARG A 20 -3.55 5.04 -15.44
N ASP A 21 -3.64 4.09 -16.37
CA ASP A 21 -4.90 3.45 -16.75
C ASP A 21 -4.70 1.96 -17.00
N GLY A 22 -4.90 1.17 -15.94
CA GLY A 22 -4.79 -0.30 -16.00
C GLY A 22 -5.91 -0.99 -16.81
N ARG A 23 -6.93 -0.24 -17.26
CA ARG A 23 -8.04 -0.75 -18.08
C ARG A 23 -7.99 -0.30 -19.54
N LEU A 24 -6.91 0.40 -19.92
CA LEU A 24 -6.74 0.90 -21.29
C LEU A 24 -6.81 -0.26 -22.31
N PRO A 25 -7.68 -0.19 -23.34
CA PRO A 25 -7.75 -1.22 -24.38
C PRO A 25 -6.40 -1.42 -25.07
N PHE A 26 -6.03 -2.67 -25.38
CA PHE A 26 -4.74 -2.99 -26.02
C PHE A 26 -4.49 -2.25 -27.33
N GLN A 27 -5.54 -1.95 -28.09
CA GLN A 27 -5.43 -1.13 -29.29
C GLN A 27 -4.89 0.26 -28.97
N ARG A 28 -5.48 0.92 -27.96
CA ARG A 28 -5.03 2.25 -27.51
C ARG A 28 -3.65 2.21 -26.87
N LEU A 29 -3.37 1.17 -26.07
CA LEU A 29 -2.05 0.97 -25.48
C LEU A 29 -0.98 0.84 -26.59
N SER A 30 -1.24 0.03 -27.61
CA SER A 30 -0.30 -0.18 -28.72
C SER A 30 0.00 1.10 -29.49
N GLU A 31 -1.00 1.95 -29.71
CA GLU A 31 -0.82 3.28 -30.34
C GLU A 31 0.12 4.18 -29.51
N GLN A 32 -0.04 4.19 -28.17
CA GLN A 32 0.78 5.02 -27.30
C GLN A 32 2.23 4.57 -27.19
N VAL A 33 2.48 3.28 -27.41
CA VAL A 33 3.85 2.71 -27.36
C VAL A 33 4.45 2.47 -28.73
N ASN A 34 3.78 2.91 -29.81
CA ASN A 34 4.19 2.75 -31.21
C ASN A 34 4.41 1.28 -31.60
N LEU A 35 3.48 0.41 -31.23
CA LEU A 35 3.43 -0.99 -31.62
C LEU A 35 2.12 -1.32 -32.33
N THR A 36 2.08 -2.48 -33.01
CA THR A 36 0.81 -3.10 -33.36
C THR A 36 0.21 -3.84 -32.17
N PRO A 37 -1.12 -4.08 -32.13
CA PRO A 37 -1.79 -4.65 -30.95
C PRO A 37 -1.23 -6.00 -30.48
N ARG A 38 -0.86 -6.88 -31.42
CA ARG A 38 -0.38 -8.23 -31.09
C ARG A 38 0.96 -8.24 -30.34
N PRO A 39 2.05 -7.59 -30.83
CA PRO A 39 3.29 -7.48 -30.09
C PRO A 39 3.12 -6.75 -28.73
N CYS A 40 2.23 -5.76 -28.66
CA CYS A 40 1.92 -5.07 -27.42
C CYS A 40 1.31 -6.04 -26.38
N LEU A 41 0.32 -6.83 -26.79
CA LEU A 41 -0.30 -7.86 -25.94
C LEU A 41 0.70 -8.90 -25.46
N GLU A 42 1.58 -9.38 -26.35
CA GLU A 42 2.61 -10.37 -26.03
C GLU A 42 3.58 -9.83 -24.97
N ARG A 43 3.96 -8.54 -25.05
CA ARG A 43 4.80 -7.87 -24.04
C ARG A 43 4.09 -7.75 -22.69
N VAL A 44 2.84 -7.31 -22.66
CA VAL A 44 2.06 -7.23 -21.40
C VAL A 44 1.97 -8.59 -20.76
N ARG A 45 1.61 -9.65 -21.47
CA ARG A 45 1.56 -11.02 -20.95
C ARG A 45 2.91 -11.51 -20.41
N ARG A 46 4.01 -11.14 -21.06
CA ARG A 46 5.35 -11.44 -20.56
C ARG A 46 5.64 -10.73 -19.23
N LEU A 47 5.23 -9.46 -19.11
CA LEU A 47 5.39 -8.66 -17.87
C LEU A 47 4.53 -9.20 -16.73
N GLU A 48 3.31 -9.65 -17.03
CA GLU A 48 2.42 -10.33 -16.06
C GLU A 48 3.02 -11.67 -15.63
N LYS A 49 3.42 -12.52 -16.57
CA LYS A 49 4.05 -13.82 -16.26
C LYS A 49 5.33 -13.70 -15.46
N ALA A 50 6.10 -12.64 -15.70
CA ALA A 50 7.32 -12.33 -14.95
C ALA A 50 7.05 -11.72 -13.57
N GLY A 51 5.77 -11.49 -13.18
CA GLY A 51 5.39 -10.88 -11.91
C GLY A 51 5.79 -9.41 -11.77
N ILE A 52 6.13 -8.75 -12.89
CA ILE A 52 6.42 -7.30 -12.93
C ILE A 52 5.10 -6.54 -12.81
N ILE A 53 4.08 -6.92 -13.60
CA ILE A 53 2.70 -6.51 -13.38
C ILE A 53 2.11 -7.53 -12.40
N LYS A 54 1.83 -7.08 -11.19
CA LYS A 54 1.30 -7.93 -10.12
C LYS A 54 -0.22 -8.07 -10.16
N GLY A 55 -0.90 -7.17 -10.88
CA GLY A 55 -2.35 -7.13 -10.97
C GLY A 55 -2.86 -5.75 -11.34
N TYR A 56 -4.17 -5.65 -11.43
CA TYR A 56 -4.91 -4.42 -11.71
C TYR A 56 -5.94 -4.24 -10.61
N SER A 57 -6.07 -3.02 -10.09
CA SER A 57 -7.06 -2.72 -9.06
C SER A 57 -7.97 -1.58 -9.48
N ALA A 58 -9.22 -1.62 -9.03
CA ALA A 58 -10.14 -0.52 -9.20
C ALA A 58 -9.98 0.48 -8.05
N ILE A 59 -9.98 1.77 -8.40
CA ILE A 59 -10.15 2.83 -7.40
C ILE A 59 -11.65 2.97 -7.21
N VAL A 60 -12.13 2.74 -5.99
CA VAL A 60 -13.55 2.78 -5.68
C VAL A 60 -13.80 3.82 -4.60
N GLU A 61 -14.66 4.76 -4.90
CA GLU A 61 -15.22 5.67 -3.91
C GLU A 61 -16.58 5.12 -3.46
N LEU A 62 -16.60 4.62 -2.22
CA LEU A 62 -17.85 4.14 -1.65
C LEU A 62 -18.62 5.32 -1.06
N PRO A 63 -19.94 5.44 -1.32
CA PRO A 63 -20.77 6.43 -0.64
C PRO A 63 -20.76 6.13 0.86
N ARG A 64 -20.08 6.94 1.63
CA ARG A 64 -20.02 6.86 3.09
C ARG A 64 -20.75 8.05 3.67
N SER A 65 -21.57 7.82 4.68
CA SER A 65 -22.29 8.87 5.41
C SER A 65 -21.33 9.77 6.21
N THR A 66 -20.17 9.25 6.57
CA THR A 66 -19.12 9.98 7.30
C THR A 66 -17.74 9.53 6.79
N PRO A 67 -16.82 10.45 6.49
CA PRO A 67 -15.46 10.06 6.12
C PRO A 67 -14.82 9.32 7.31
N PRO A 68 -14.04 8.25 7.05
CA PRO A 68 -13.36 7.55 8.11
C PRO A 68 -12.34 8.48 8.79
N LEU A 69 -12.26 8.39 10.11
CA LEU A 69 -11.15 8.98 10.85
C LEU A 69 -9.87 8.23 10.49
N VAL A 70 -8.88 8.93 9.97
CA VAL A 70 -7.57 8.37 9.65
C VAL A 70 -6.57 8.83 10.69
N ILE A 71 -5.89 7.86 11.29
CA ILE A 71 -4.89 8.07 12.33
C ILE A 71 -3.53 7.62 11.82
N LEU A 72 -2.55 8.49 11.98
CA LEU A 72 -1.14 8.19 11.75
C LEU A 72 -0.52 7.88 13.11
N ALA A 73 -0.17 6.62 13.34
CA ALA A 73 0.44 6.17 14.58
C ALA A 73 1.93 5.87 14.37
N GLN A 74 2.75 6.39 15.27
CA GLN A 74 4.18 6.10 15.40
C GLN A 74 4.36 5.19 16.60
N VAL A 75 4.87 3.98 16.38
CA VAL A 75 5.00 2.96 17.41
C VAL A 75 6.47 2.70 17.71
N THR A 76 6.84 2.68 18.98
CA THR A 76 8.15 2.26 19.48
C THR A 76 7.97 1.00 20.33
N LEU A 77 8.77 -0.02 20.07
CA LEU A 77 8.77 -1.28 20.81
C LEU A 77 9.76 -1.19 21.99
N ALA A 78 9.39 -1.77 23.11
CA ALA A 78 10.28 -1.86 24.28
C ALA A 78 11.38 -2.90 24.10
N ASP A 79 11.15 -3.93 23.26
CA ASP A 79 12.10 -4.99 22.97
C ASP A 79 11.98 -5.39 21.47
N HIS A 80 12.93 -4.94 20.66
CA HIS A 80 12.92 -5.17 19.23
C HIS A 80 13.07 -6.65 18.85
N LEU A 81 13.95 -7.39 19.55
CA LEU A 81 14.27 -8.78 19.17
C LEU A 81 13.07 -9.71 19.36
N VAL A 82 12.30 -9.49 20.43
CA VAL A 82 11.17 -10.37 20.78
C VAL A 82 9.87 -9.87 20.16
N SER A 83 9.63 -8.57 20.19
CA SER A 83 8.33 -7.98 19.86
C SER A 83 8.11 -7.73 18.36
N GLN A 84 9.18 -7.54 17.57
CA GLN A 84 9.08 -7.08 16.18
C GLN A 84 8.24 -8.01 15.30
N GLN A 85 8.56 -9.31 15.28
CA GLN A 85 7.85 -10.27 14.41
C GLN A 85 6.40 -10.47 14.84
N ALA A 86 6.16 -10.51 16.15
CA ALA A 86 4.82 -10.63 16.69
C ALA A 86 3.97 -9.40 16.37
N PHE A 87 4.55 -8.19 16.43
CA PHE A 87 3.84 -6.96 16.09
C PHE A 87 3.58 -6.84 14.59
N ILE A 88 4.53 -7.25 13.72
CA ILE A 88 4.30 -7.32 12.27
C ILE A 88 3.10 -8.25 11.95
N ALA A 89 3.04 -9.43 12.58
CA ALA A 89 1.92 -10.35 12.40
C ALA A 89 0.59 -9.73 12.87
N GLU A 90 0.62 -8.96 13.97
CA GLU A 90 -0.54 -8.22 14.47
C GLU A 90 -1.03 -7.16 13.49
N ILE A 91 -0.12 -6.33 12.96
CA ILE A 91 -0.42 -5.33 11.94
C ILE A 91 -1.11 -5.97 10.73
N GLN A 92 -0.55 -7.08 10.23
CA GLN A 92 -1.07 -7.77 9.03
C GLN A 92 -2.49 -8.34 9.22
N ARG A 93 -2.87 -8.73 10.43
CA ARG A 93 -4.21 -9.28 10.74
C ARG A 93 -5.22 -8.22 11.18
N THR A 94 -4.79 -6.98 11.43
CA THR A 94 -5.63 -5.89 11.89
C THR A 94 -6.26 -5.17 10.70
N PRO A 95 -7.59 -5.31 10.45
CA PRO A 95 -8.22 -4.75 9.25
C PRO A 95 -8.25 -3.24 9.22
N GLN A 96 -8.16 -2.58 10.38
CA GLN A 96 -8.11 -1.12 10.50
C GLN A 96 -6.79 -0.55 9.99
N VAL A 97 -5.70 -1.32 10.00
CA VAL A 97 -4.42 -0.88 9.46
C VAL A 97 -4.47 -0.93 7.94
N GLN A 98 -4.44 0.25 7.32
CA GLN A 98 -4.48 0.43 5.87
C GLN A 98 -3.09 0.34 5.26
N ASP A 99 -2.11 0.97 5.91
CA ASP A 99 -0.71 1.00 5.49
C ASP A 99 0.20 0.88 6.72
N GLY A 100 1.36 0.25 6.56
CA GLY A 100 2.35 0.10 7.62
C GLY A 100 3.77 0.01 7.09
N TRP A 101 4.68 0.70 7.73
CA TRP A 101 6.10 0.71 7.41
C TRP A 101 6.91 0.43 8.67
N MET A 102 7.89 -0.43 8.56
CA MET A 102 8.98 -0.51 9.52
C MET A 102 10.04 0.51 9.10
N VAL A 103 10.49 1.33 10.03
CA VAL A 103 11.39 2.44 9.75
C VAL A 103 12.61 2.40 10.66
N SER A 104 13.65 3.10 10.29
CA SER A 104 14.82 3.35 11.15
C SER A 104 14.70 4.73 11.78
N GLY A 105 15.22 4.91 12.99
CA GLY A 105 15.26 6.19 13.67
C GLY A 105 14.69 6.12 15.09
N THR A 106 13.92 7.13 15.47
CA THR A 106 13.36 7.27 16.83
C THR A 106 12.10 6.45 17.09
N VAL A 107 11.53 5.86 16.05
CA VAL A 107 10.35 4.99 16.12
C VAL A 107 10.58 3.76 15.24
N ASP A 108 9.86 2.68 15.48
CA ASP A 108 10.04 1.41 14.77
C ASP A 108 9.04 1.24 13.64
N PHE A 109 7.82 1.73 13.84
CA PHE A 109 6.74 1.60 12.87
C PHE A 109 5.99 2.90 12.66
N LEU A 110 5.60 3.12 11.41
CA LEU A 110 4.62 4.13 11.00
C LEU A 110 3.41 3.40 10.47
N LEU A 111 2.24 3.69 11.01
CA LEU A 111 0.99 3.04 10.64
C LEU A 111 -0.05 4.08 10.22
N ARG A 112 -0.83 3.76 9.19
CA ARG A 112 -2.01 4.50 8.81
C ARG A 112 -3.23 3.64 9.12
N ILE A 113 -4.07 4.10 10.04
CA ILE A 113 -5.17 3.35 10.63
C ILE A 113 -6.48 4.06 10.32
N GLY A 114 -7.42 3.36 9.69
CA GLY A 114 -8.75 3.89 9.38
C GLY A 114 -9.77 3.37 10.38
N CYS A 115 -10.48 4.29 11.07
CA CYS A 115 -11.52 3.97 12.02
C CYS A 115 -12.78 4.77 11.72
N GLN A 116 -13.97 4.29 12.14
CA GLN A 116 -15.20 5.06 12.02
C GLN A 116 -15.31 6.13 13.12
N HIS A 117 -14.82 5.81 14.33
CA HIS A 117 -14.86 6.67 15.51
C HIS A 117 -13.55 6.56 16.28
N ILE A 118 -13.25 7.60 17.07
CA ILE A 118 -12.04 7.62 17.89
C ILE A 118 -11.99 6.49 18.93
N ASP A 119 -13.14 6.05 19.40
CA ASP A 119 -13.21 4.96 20.38
C ASP A 119 -12.78 3.61 19.80
N GLU A 120 -13.01 3.37 18.49
CA GLU A 120 -12.49 2.19 17.82
C GLU A 120 -10.96 2.17 17.82
N TYR A 121 -10.33 3.31 17.54
CA TYR A 121 -8.87 3.44 17.65
C TYR A 121 -8.37 3.23 19.08
N ARG A 122 -9.06 3.83 20.07
CA ARG A 122 -8.66 3.67 21.48
C ARG A 122 -8.70 2.21 21.91
N GLN A 123 -9.76 1.49 21.57
CA GLN A 123 -9.85 0.04 21.84
C GLN A 123 -8.72 -0.74 21.20
N LEU A 124 -8.36 -0.43 19.94
CA LEU A 124 -7.25 -1.05 19.24
C LEU A 124 -5.91 -0.76 19.95
N ALA A 125 -5.65 0.49 20.29
CA ALA A 125 -4.43 0.91 20.95
C ALA A 125 -4.31 0.28 22.36
N ASP A 126 -5.40 0.25 23.12
CA ASP A 126 -5.45 -0.39 24.44
C ASP A 126 -5.19 -1.91 24.33
N ALA A 127 -5.77 -2.58 23.34
CA ALA A 127 -5.51 -3.99 23.08
C ALA A 127 -4.04 -4.27 22.75
N TRP A 128 -3.42 -3.41 21.94
CA TRP A 128 -2.00 -3.52 21.63
C TRP A 128 -1.10 -3.29 22.83
N LEU A 129 -1.41 -2.28 23.66
CA LEU A 129 -0.66 -1.98 24.89
C LEU A 129 -0.80 -3.08 25.95
N ALA A 130 -1.93 -3.77 25.98
CA ALA A 130 -2.20 -4.90 26.86
C ALA A 130 -1.66 -6.25 26.34
N SER A 131 -1.09 -6.29 25.15
CA SER A 131 -0.60 -7.54 24.54
C SER A 131 0.53 -8.16 25.36
N THR A 132 0.50 -9.49 25.46
CA THR A 132 1.61 -10.28 26.03
C THR A 132 2.55 -10.83 24.97
N ALA A 133 2.15 -10.78 23.68
CA ALA A 133 2.95 -11.30 22.57
C ALA A 133 4.04 -10.33 22.10
N PHE A 134 3.84 -9.04 22.37
CA PHE A 134 4.79 -7.97 22.06
C PHE A 134 4.65 -6.85 23.09
N ARG A 135 5.69 -6.05 23.23
CA ARG A 135 5.71 -4.92 24.19
C ARG A 135 5.93 -3.62 23.46
N ILE A 136 4.93 -2.75 23.53
CA ILE A 136 5.02 -1.38 23.01
C ILE A 136 5.50 -0.49 24.15
N GLU A 137 6.52 0.31 23.89
CA GLU A 137 7.00 1.35 24.79
C GLU A 137 6.14 2.62 24.65
N LYS A 138 5.84 2.99 23.39
CA LYS A 138 5.17 4.25 23.12
C LYS A 138 4.38 4.19 21.81
N ILE A 139 3.21 4.82 21.81
CA ILE A 139 2.44 5.15 20.61
C ILE A 139 2.23 6.67 20.56
N LEU A 140 2.72 7.31 19.54
CA LEU A 140 2.40 8.71 19.22
C LEU A 140 1.34 8.74 18.13
N THR A 141 0.29 9.50 18.35
CA THR A 141 -0.89 9.51 17.49
C THR A 141 -1.12 10.90 16.93
N THR A 142 -1.38 10.97 15.61
CA THR A 142 -1.77 12.18 14.90
C THR A 142 -2.97 11.86 14.01
N THR A 143 -3.96 12.74 14.01
CA THR A 143 -5.10 12.60 13.09
C THR A 143 -4.75 13.21 11.73
N GLU A 144 -4.97 12.46 10.65
CA GLU A 144 -4.85 12.98 9.28
C GLU A 144 -6.00 13.95 9.02
N LEU A 145 -5.68 15.19 8.73
CA LEU A 145 -6.68 16.19 8.38
C LEU A 145 -7.01 16.14 6.88
N GLN A 146 -6.00 16.00 6.05
CA GLN A 146 -6.12 15.95 4.60
C GLN A 146 -4.91 15.25 3.99
N GLN A 147 -5.14 14.36 3.05
CA GLN A 147 -4.08 13.84 2.19
C GLN A 147 -3.83 14.81 1.02
N ILE A 148 -2.65 15.42 0.97
CA ILE A 148 -2.33 16.44 -0.03
C ILE A 148 -1.86 15.83 -1.35
N LYS A 149 -1.20 14.66 -1.29
CA LYS A 149 -0.69 13.93 -2.47
C LYS A 149 -0.75 12.43 -2.23
N ARG A 150 -1.14 11.69 -3.24
CA ARG A 150 -1.08 10.23 -3.28
C ARG A 150 -0.32 9.79 -4.51
N ASP A 151 0.70 8.92 -4.36
CA ASP A 151 1.45 8.42 -5.51
C ASP A 151 0.57 7.53 -6.40
N GLY A 152 0.70 7.72 -7.72
CA GLY A 152 0.06 6.88 -8.73
C GLY A 152 -1.40 7.20 -9.06
N MET A 153 -1.98 8.25 -8.48
CA MET A 153 -3.32 8.70 -8.85
C MET A 153 -3.28 10.16 -9.29
N ALA A 154 -3.57 10.42 -10.57
CA ALA A 154 -4.02 11.73 -10.97
C ALA A 154 -5.33 12.00 -10.19
N GLN A 155 -5.35 13.04 -9.36
CA GLN A 155 -6.62 13.55 -8.87
C GLN A 155 -7.41 14.09 -10.06
N PRO A 156 -8.74 13.83 -10.13
CA PRO A 156 -9.60 14.38 -11.17
C PRO A 156 -9.60 15.90 -11.16
#